data_846e9f462baeffe57a240a98c9d8fc8c
#
_entry.id   846e9f462baeffe57a240a98c9d8fc8c
#
_cell.length_a   1.000
_cell.length_b   1.000
_cell.length_c   1.000
_cell.angle_alpha   90.00
_cell.angle_beta   90.00
_cell.angle_gamma   90.00
#
_symmetry.space_group_name_H-M   'P 1'
#
loop_
_entity.id
_entity.type
_entity.pdbx_description
1 polymer ?
#
loop_
_entity_poly.entity_id
_entity_poly.type
_entity_poly.pdbx_seq_one_letter_code
_entity_poly.pdbx_strand_id
1 'polypeptide(L)'
;MNALERVRFWQVAVLLVVIKLGLHVGTYGQYELHRDELLYFNQGEYPGFGNPTVPPFIGWVAFLVKSLFGHSVFGVRLLPALLGGLTIVLLAKIVETLNGKRMALVLAGAAFLLSPGFLIFDTLFTVNVFDQFFWVLLSLLFIRMVKQEDARQWIWIGVVGGVAFLNKYLVLFLIAGLVFGLVFTKQRTLLWSKYLVLGALTGLLIISPNLYWQYAHGWPILFHLGELEKTQMVHMTYRHFFADLFDLNSISTVFWVAGAGAVLLDKQEKPLRYLPVAAVAILALFLLLKGKAYYFLGFTPVLFALSGYVFEKRFSPARRMVNYAAQAAIVLFSLLSLPLSLPVLSFDRLSAYAAKTEGWVPYPFSRWEDGKKHAISQVFSDMTGWDELVGLVHKAYLQIPEAERKTCTIYAERNYGYAGAVHFYGKKYGLPDAITFLDAYTLWAPDTIPNAPLIYIHYDIAGLDQLFDACSTVGEVENPFFREKGVKVFLCQKPKALLQEVYKQKAAEEKNIYARKGGKG
;
A
#
# COMPACT_ATOMS: atom_id res chain seq x y z
N MET A 1 35.37 -7.42 -0.33
CA MET A 1 35.30 -7.98 -1.70
C MET A 1 36.40 -7.35 -2.55
N ASN A 2 37.10 -8.14 -3.35
CA ASN A 2 37.98 -7.60 -4.39
C ASN A 2 37.15 -7.07 -5.59
N ALA A 3 37.81 -6.37 -6.54
CA ALA A 3 37.08 -5.73 -7.66
C ALA A 3 36.23 -6.73 -8.48
N LEU A 4 36.75 -7.91 -8.79
CA LEU A 4 36.05 -8.94 -9.55
C LEU A 4 34.87 -9.53 -8.78
N GLU A 5 35.02 -9.77 -7.48
CA GLU A 5 33.90 -10.23 -6.61
C GLU A 5 32.80 -9.18 -6.53
N ARG A 6 33.18 -7.89 -6.49
CA ARG A 6 32.20 -6.77 -6.47
C ARG A 6 31.44 -6.67 -7.79
N VAL A 7 32.10 -6.81 -8.92
CA VAL A 7 31.42 -6.86 -10.24
C VAL A 7 30.40 -7.99 -10.27
N ARG A 8 30.81 -9.21 -9.89
CA ARG A 8 29.89 -10.37 -9.86
C ARG A 8 28.76 -10.23 -8.85
N PHE A 9 28.97 -9.52 -7.74
CA PHE A 9 27.93 -9.19 -6.76
C PHE A 9 26.86 -8.30 -7.39
N TRP A 10 27.26 -7.23 -8.07
CA TRP A 10 26.32 -6.32 -8.72
C TRP A 10 25.63 -6.93 -9.95
N GLN A 11 26.27 -7.87 -10.65
CA GLN A 11 25.60 -8.65 -11.71
C GLN A 11 24.43 -9.46 -11.14
N VAL A 12 24.55 -10.03 -9.94
CA VAL A 12 23.44 -10.71 -9.25
C VAL A 12 22.35 -9.71 -8.91
N ALA A 13 22.69 -8.53 -8.39
CA ALA A 13 21.70 -7.49 -8.10
C ALA A 13 20.89 -7.10 -9.35
N VAL A 14 21.57 -6.85 -10.47
CA VAL A 14 20.94 -6.52 -11.76
C VAL A 14 20.03 -7.67 -12.23
N LEU A 15 20.47 -8.92 -12.13
CA LEU A 15 19.65 -10.07 -12.50
C LEU A 15 18.36 -10.13 -11.67
N LEU A 16 18.45 -9.93 -10.36
CA LEU A 16 17.28 -9.90 -9.47
C LEU A 16 16.32 -8.76 -9.83
N VAL A 17 16.85 -7.57 -10.15
CA VAL A 17 16.04 -6.43 -10.62
C VAL A 17 15.33 -6.77 -11.94
N VAL A 18 16.04 -7.35 -12.91
CA VAL A 18 15.45 -7.73 -14.20
C VAL A 18 14.34 -8.77 -14.02
N ILE A 19 14.55 -9.77 -13.15
CA ILE A 19 13.50 -10.76 -12.83
C ILE A 19 12.29 -10.06 -12.19
N LYS A 20 12.52 -9.17 -11.20
CA LYS A 20 11.44 -8.42 -10.52
C LYS A 20 10.62 -7.62 -11.51
N LEU A 21 11.27 -6.83 -12.34
CA LEU A 21 10.60 -6.03 -13.37
C LEU A 21 9.88 -6.91 -14.39
N GLY A 22 10.49 -8.02 -14.81
CA GLY A 22 9.88 -8.97 -15.75
C GLY A 22 8.58 -9.57 -15.21
N LEU A 23 8.54 -9.93 -13.92
CA LEU A 23 7.33 -10.45 -13.27
C LEU A 23 6.19 -9.42 -13.28
N HIS A 24 6.46 -8.17 -12.89
CA HIS A 24 5.44 -7.13 -12.78
C HIS A 24 5.01 -6.58 -14.15
N VAL A 25 5.97 -6.33 -15.05
CA VAL A 25 5.65 -5.89 -16.42
C VAL A 25 4.93 -6.97 -17.21
N GLY A 26 5.22 -8.25 -16.96
CA GLY A 26 4.51 -9.38 -17.58
C GLY A 26 3.08 -9.57 -17.11
N THR A 27 2.69 -8.97 -15.99
CA THR A 27 1.37 -9.20 -15.36
C THR A 27 0.53 -7.94 -15.17
N TYR A 28 1.05 -6.75 -15.50
CA TYR A 28 0.42 -5.46 -15.17
C TYR A 28 -1.02 -5.29 -15.68
N GLY A 29 -1.35 -5.85 -16.82
CA GLY A 29 -2.64 -5.66 -17.52
C GLY A 29 -3.61 -6.83 -17.37
N GLN A 30 -3.31 -7.84 -16.54
CA GLN A 30 -4.15 -9.04 -16.43
C GLN A 30 -5.43 -8.80 -15.63
N TYR A 31 -5.38 -7.93 -14.63
CA TYR A 31 -6.53 -7.54 -13.82
C TYR A 31 -6.71 -6.01 -13.88
N GLU A 32 -7.92 -5.54 -13.59
CA GLU A 32 -8.27 -4.13 -13.48
C GLU A 32 -7.47 -3.44 -12.37
N LEU A 33 -7.52 -2.11 -12.28
CA LEU A 33 -6.92 -1.38 -11.16
C LEU A 33 -7.61 -1.74 -9.85
N HIS A 34 -6.82 -1.82 -8.80
CA HIS A 34 -7.34 -2.01 -7.44
C HIS A 34 -8.13 -0.77 -7.00
N ARG A 35 -9.13 -0.95 -6.17
CA ARG A 35 -9.95 0.12 -5.59
C ARG A 35 -9.12 1.30 -5.08
N ASP A 36 -8.04 1.02 -4.34
CA ASP A 36 -7.17 2.05 -3.79
C ASP A 36 -6.28 2.70 -4.86
N GLU A 37 -5.88 1.96 -5.92
CA GLU A 37 -5.17 2.56 -7.06
C GLU A 37 -6.04 3.63 -7.74
N LEU A 38 -7.33 3.35 -7.90
CA LEU A 38 -8.30 4.30 -8.46
C LEU A 38 -8.43 5.55 -7.60
N LEU A 39 -8.52 5.40 -6.27
CA LEU A 39 -8.57 6.54 -5.34
C LEU A 39 -7.30 7.38 -5.42
N TYR A 40 -6.13 6.75 -5.24
CA TYR A 40 -4.86 7.48 -5.20
C TYR A 40 -4.50 8.11 -6.54
N PHE A 41 -4.81 7.47 -7.65
CA PHE A 41 -4.60 8.05 -8.98
C PHE A 41 -5.45 9.32 -9.17
N ASN A 42 -6.70 9.32 -8.68
CA ASN A 42 -7.58 10.47 -8.76
C ASN A 42 -7.18 11.61 -7.80
N GLN A 43 -6.48 11.33 -6.70
CA GLN A 43 -5.88 12.39 -5.87
C GLN A 43 -4.88 13.26 -6.66
N GLY A 44 -4.32 12.76 -7.75
CA GLY A 44 -3.48 13.53 -8.67
C GLY A 44 -4.22 14.64 -9.44
N GLU A 45 -5.56 14.64 -9.48
CA GLU A 45 -6.35 15.76 -10.04
C GLU A 45 -6.28 17.01 -9.17
N TYR A 46 -6.16 16.82 -7.87
CA TYR A 46 -6.24 17.87 -6.85
C TYR A 46 -5.02 17.81 -5.92
N PRO A 47 -3.79 18.02 -6.45
CA PRO A 47 -2.59 17.96 -5.63
C PRO A 47 -2.60 19.07 -4.57
N GLY A 48 -2.60 18.68 -3.31
CA GLY A 48 -2.61 19.56 -2.15
C GLY A 48 -1.54 19.17 -1.14
N PHE A 49 -1.61 19.72 0.07
CA PHE A 49 -0.68 19.40 1.16
C PHE A 49 -1.23 18.34 2.13
N GLY A 50 -2.39 17.77 1.87
CA GLY A 50 -2.98 16.69 2.66
C GLY A 50 -4.24 16.11 2.04
N ASN A 51 -4.64 14.94 2.54
CA ASN A 51 -5.90 14.28 2.26
C ASN A 51 -6.46 13.75 3.59
N PRO A 52 -7.75 13.38 3.67
CA PRO A 52 -8.37 12.95 4.92
C PRO A 52 -7.76 11.68 5.51
N THR A 53 -7.36 10.72 4.68
CA THR A 53 -6.97 9.38 5.09
C THR A 53 -5.48 9.08 4.91
N VAL A 54 -4.80 9.80 4.02
CA VAL A 54 -3.37 9.63 3.73
C VAL A 54 -2.67 10.98 3.58
N PRO A 55 -1.35 11.07 3.84
CA PRO A 55 -0.58 12.26 3.53
C PRO A 55 -0.48 12.53 2.00
N PRO A 56 0.03 13.70 1.55
CA PRO A 56 -0.12 14.19 0.18
C PRO A 56 0.78 13.52 -0.87
N PHE A 57 1.83 12.81 -0.49
CA PHE A 57 2.88 12.34 -1.40
C PHE A 57 2.35 11.50 -2.55
N ILE A 58 1.41 10.58 -2.28
CA ILE A 58 0.82 9.72 -3.32
C ILE A 58 0.06 10.54 -4.36
N GLY A 59 -0.64 11.61 -3.96
CA GLY A 59 -1.32 12.52 -4.88
C GLY A 59 -0.36 13.30 -5.77
N TRP A 60 0.79 13.76 -5.25
CA TRP A 60 1.83 14.41 -6.06
C TRP A 60 2.44 13.46 -7.10
N VAL A 61 2.70 12.22 -6.66
CA VAL A 61 3.21 11.18 -7.58
C VAL A 61 2.16 10.81 -8.62
N ALA A 62 0.88 10.70 -8.23
CA ALA A 62 -0.22 10.45 -9.15
C ALA A 62 -0.36 11.55 -10.20
N PHE A 63 -0.24 12.83 -9.80
CA PHE A 63 -0.20 13.97 -10.73
C PHE A 63 0.90 13.81 -11.78
N LEU A 64 2.12 13.44 -11.35
CA LEU A 64 3.24 13.20 -12.25
C LEU A 64 2.99 12.03 -13.20
N VAL A 65 2.55 10.88 -12.67
CA VAL A 65 2.22 9.68 -13.48
C VAL A 65 1.15 10.00 -14.51
N LYS A 66 0.10 10.71 -14.10
CA LYS A 66 -0.99 11.14 -14.98
C LYS A 66 -0.51 12.09 -16.07
N SER A 67 0.34 13.06 -15.74
CA SER A 67 0.90 14.01 -16.70
C SER A 67 1.77 13.32 -17.76
N LEU A 68 2.47 12.23 -17.41
CA LEU A 68 3.36 11.51 -18.30
C LEU A 68 2.66 10.42 -19.13
N PHE A 69 1.69 9.72 -18.53
CA PHE A 69 1.09 8.50 -19.12
C PHE A 69 -0.43 8.59 -19.32
N GLY A 70 -1.08 9.69 -18.93
CA GLY A 70 -2.54 9.80 -18.97
C GLY A 70 -3.22 8.74 -18.08
N HIS A 71 -4.40 8.28 -18.51
CA HIS A 71 -5.18 7.23 -17.83
C HIS A 71 -4.76 5.83 -18.33
N SER A 72 -3.49 5.47 -18.10
CA SER A 72 -2.90 4.21 -18.54
C SER A 72 -2.64 3.28 -17.36
N VAL A 73 -3.21 2.06 -17.39
CA VAL A 73 -2.92 1.01 -16.41
C VAL A 73 -1.42 0.72 -16.34
N PHE A 74 -0.73 0.70 -17.51
CA PHE A 74 0.71 0.54 -17.56
C PHE A 74 1.43 1.67 -16.81
N GLY A 75 1.08 2.93 -17.06
CA GLY A 75 1.68 4.09 -16.40
C GLY A 75 1.50 4.03 -14.88
N VAL A 76 0.31 3.66 -14.40
CA VAL A 76 0.01 3.51 -12.96
C VAL A 76 0.88 2.42 -12.33
N ARG A 77 1.03 1.25 -12.95
CA ARG A 77 1.73 0.08 -12.39
C ARG A 77 3.23 0.03 -12.66
N LEU A 78 3.73 0.85 -13.57
CA LEU A 78 5.17 0.91 -13.86
C LEU A 78 5.97 1.37 -12.63
N LEU A 79 5.48 2.40 -11.94
CA LEU A 79 6.21 2.98 -10.81
C LEU A 79 6.33 2.03 -9.61
N PRO A 80 5.29 1.32 -9.15
CA PRO A 80 5.43 0.25 -8.16
C PRO A 80 6.48 -0.79 -8.54
N ALA A 81 6.46 -1.28 -9.78
CA ALA A 81 7.45 -2.24 -10.27
C ALA A 81 8.89 -1.69 -10.20
N LEU A 82 9.09 -0.43 -10.61
CA LEU A 82 10.39 0.24 -10.52
C LEU A 82 10.85 0.40 -9.07
N LEU A 83 9.96 0.74 -8.14
CA LEU A 83 10.29 0.83 -6.71
C LEU A 83 10.68 -0.53 -6.13
N GLY A 84 10.00 -1.62 -6.53
CA GLY A 84 10.40 -2.98 -6.18
C GLY A 84 11.82 -3.30 -6.68
N GLY A 85 12.14 -2.93 -7.92
CA GLY A 85 13.50 -3.04 -8.47
C GLY A 85 14.55 -2.21 -7.69
N LEU A 86 14.23 -0.95 -7.38
CA LEU A 86 15.09 -0.06 -6.59
C LEU A 86 15.27 -0.59 -5.16
N THR A 87 14.25 -1.21 -4.57
CA THR A 87 14.36 -1.85 -3.25
C THR A 87 15.38 -2.99 -3.27
N ILE A 88 15.49 -3.76 -4.35
CA ILE A 88 16.55 -4.77 -4.53
C ILE A 88 17.94 -4.11 -4.55
N VAL A 89 18.07 -2.94 -5.19
CA VAL A 89 19.33 -2.18 -5.19
C VAL A 89 19.70 -1.72 -3.77
N LEU A 90 18.72 -1.23 -3.00
CA LEU A 90 18.93 -0.87 -1.58
C LEU A 90 19.29 -2.09 -0.73
N LEU A 91 18.63 -3.21 -0.95
CA LEU A 91 18.94 -4.48 -0.29
C LEU A 91 20.40 -4.92 -0.56
N ALA A 92 20.83 -4.83 -1.83
CA ALA A 92 22.23 -5.10 -2.19
C ALA A 92 23.19 -4.13 -1.47
N LYS A 93 22.84 -2.84 -1.37
CA LYS A 93 23.62 -1.86 -0.60
C LYS A 93 23.68 -2.17 0.89
N ILE A 94 22.62 -2.66 1.48
CA ILE A 94 22.62 -3.12 2.89
C ILE A 94 23.57 -4.30 3.04
N VAL A 95 23.44 -5.33 2.19
CA VAL A 95 24.33 -6.51 2.20
C VAL A 95 25.79 -6.10 2.04
N GLU A 96 26.12 -5.22 1.08
CA GLU A 96 27.47 -4.68 0.87
C GLU A 96 27.99 -3.95 2.12
N THR A 97 27.16 -3.10 2.74
CA THR A 97 27.50 -2.34 3.96
C THR A 97 27.75 -3.27 5.16
N LEU A 98 27.05 -4.38 5.25
CA LEU A 98 27.26 -5.42 6.25
C LEU A 98 28.50 -6.29 5.97
N ASN A 99 29.21 -6.09 4.86
CA ASN A 99 30.31 -6.92 4.34
C ASN A 99 29.87 -8.32 3.89
N GLY A 100 28.58 -8.51 3.58
CA GLY A 100 28.08 -9.71 2.92
C GLY A 100 28.56 -9.81 1.47
N LYS A 101 28.56 -11.01 0.92
CA LYS A 101 28.99 -11.31 -0.44
C LYS A 101 27.80 -11.80 -1.28
N ARG A 102 28.08 -12.45 -2.41
CA ARG A 102 27.06 -12.91 -3.37
C ARG A 102 26.00 -13.85 -2.76
N MET A 103 26.43 -14.77 -1.87
CA MET A 103 25.50 -15.72 -1.26
C MET A 103 24.48 -14.99 -0.36
N ALA A 104 24.95 -14.02 0.42
CA ALA A 104 24.08 -13.18 1.25
C ALA A 104 23.05 -12.43 0.40
N LEU A 105 23.48 -11.88 -0.75
CA LEU A 105 22.59 -11.17 -1.67
C LEU A 105 21.58 -12.12 -2.34
N VAL A 106 22.01 -13.32 -2.77
CA VAL A 106 21.11 -14.30 -3.37
C VAL A 106 20.02 -14.73 -2.38
N LEU A 107 20.39 -15.03 -1.13
CA LEU A 107 19.44 -15.42 -0.08
C LEU A 107 18.45 -14.29 0.22
N ALA A 108 18.97 -13.07 0.48
CA ALA A 108 18.14 -11.91 0.80
C ALA A 108 17.27 -11.48 -0.39
N GLY A 109 17.84 -11.49 -1.60
CA GLY A 109 17.14 -11.14 -2.83
C GLY A 109 16.07 -12.14 -3.22
N ALA A 110 16.32 -13.44 -3.07
CA ALA A 110 15.30 -14.48 -3.28
C ALA A 110 14.14 -14.35 -2.28
N ALA A 111 14.47 -14.11 -1.00
CA ALA A 111 13.46 -13.90 0.02
C ALA A 111 12.57 -12.68 -0.30
N PHE A 112 13.16 -11.55 -0.72
CA PHE A 112 12.40 -10.36 -1.13
C PHE A 112 11.60 -10.58 -2.42
N LEU A 113 12.27 -11.11 -3.46
CA LEU A 113 11.67 -11.28 -4.79
C LEU A 113 10.43 -12.16 -4.75
N LEU A 114 10.43 -13.19 -3.91
CA LEU A 114 9.46 -14.27 -3.91
C LEU A 114 8.49 -14.23 -2.72
N SER A 115 8.65 -13.31 -1.76
CA SER A 115 7.67 -13.17 -0.68
C SER A 115 6.36 -12.60 -1.22
N PRO A 116 5.22 -13.24 -0.91
CA PRO A 116 3.90 -12.87 -1.44
C PRO A 116 3.54 -11.39 -1.25
N GLY A 117 3.86 -10.82 -0.08
CA GLY A 117 3.58 -9.42 0.22
C GLY A 117 4.26 -8.44 -0.75
N PHE A 118 5.52 -8.70 -1.15
CA PHE A 118 6.23 -7.85 -2.11
C PHE A 118 5.82 -8.08 -3.57
N LEU A 119 5.31 -9.27 -3.89
CA LEU A 119 4.70 -9.52 -5.18
C LEU A 119 3.39 -8.73 -5.33
N ILE A 120 2.58 -8.68 -4.28
CA ILE A 120 1.30 -7.95 -4.27
C ILE A 120 1.56 -6.43 -4.28
N PHE A 121 2.32 -5.89 -3.32
CA PHE A 121 2.43 -4.44 -3.16
C PHE A 121 3.26 -3.77 -4.27
N ASP A 122 4.26 -4.45 -4.84
CA ASP A 122 5.02 -3.92 -5.97
C ASP A 122 4.24 -3.98 -7.31
N THR A 123 3.01 -4.57 -7.30
CA THR A 123 2.05 -4.47 -8.41
C THR A 123 1.15 -3.24 -8.25
N LEU A 124 0.89 -2.78 -7.02
CA LEU A 124 -0.15 -1.81 -6.70
C LEU A 124 0.39 -0.40 -6.50
N PHE A 125 -0.18 0.58 -7.19
CA PHE A 125 0.08 2.00 -6.96
C PHE A 125 -0.62 2.46 -5.69
N THR A 126 -0.02 2.17 -4.54
CA THR A 126 -0.55 2.53 -3.22
C THR A 126 0.55 3.14 -2.35
N VAL A 127 0.18 3.79 -1.26
CA VAL A 127 1.13 4.32 -0.27
C VAL A 127 2.06 3.23 0.30
N ASN A 128 1.67 1.95 0.21
CA ASN A 128 2.42 0.85 0.82
C ASN A 128 3.73 0.55 0.09
N VAL A 129 3.77 0.59 -1.26
CA VAL A 129 5.01 0.33 -2.01
C VAL A 129 6.06 1.41 -1.73
N PHE A 130 5.64 2.68 -1.62
CA PHE A 130 6.53 3.78 -1.25
C PHE A 130 6.99 3.65 0.20
N ASP A 131 6.10 3.28 1.12
CA ASP A 131 6.41 3.06 2.52
C ASP A 131 7.50 1.99 2.69
N GLN A 132 7.36 0.84 2.02
CA GLN A 132 8.36 -0.23 2.01
C GLN A 132 9.71 0.25 1.50
N PHE A 133 9.74 0.98 0.39
CA PHE A 133 10.96 1.57 -0.16
C PHE A 133 11.63 2.52 0.83
N PHE A 134 10.88 3.45 1.42
CA PHE A 134 11.41 4.40 2.41
C PHE A 134 11.91 3.71 3.68
N TRP A 135 11.25 2.66 4.13
CA TRP A 135 11.69 1.90 5.30
C TRP A 135 13.05 1.25 5.07
N VAL A 136 13.26 0.67 3.89
CA VAL A 136 14.55 0.07 3.52
C VAL A 136 15.63 1.15 3.36
N LEU A 137 15.30 2.28 2.73
CA LEU A 137 16.23 3.41 2.55
C LEU A 137 16.65 4.02 3.90
N LEU A 138 15.69 4.29 4.79
CA LEU A 138 15.98 4.78 6.15
C LEU A 138 16.84 3.79 6.93
N SER A 139 16.52 2.50 6.86
CA SER A 139 17.31 1.47 7.53
C SER A 139 18.73 1.40 6.99
N LEU A 140 18.94 1.57 5.68
CA LEU A 140 20.28 1.68 5.09
C LEU A 140 21.05 2.88 5.66
N LEU A 141 20.41 4.04 5.82
CA LEU A 141 21.04 5.22 6.42
C LEU A 141 21.43 4.96 7.89
N PHE A 142 20.55 4.34 8.68
CA PHE A 142 20.88 3.91 10.05
C PHE A 142 22.02 2.92 10.08
N ILE A 143 22.03 1.91 9.20
CA ILE A 143 23.13 0.92 9.12
C ILE A 143 24.44 1.61 8.78
N ARG A 144 24.46 2.54 7.83
CA ARG A 144 25.66 3.33 7.49
C ARG A 144 26.11 4.17 8.66
N MET A 145 25.20 4.89 9.32
CA MET A 145 25.50 5.69 10.50
C MET A 145 26.20 4.87 11.58
N VAL A 146 25.67 3.69 11.88
CA VAL A 146 26.22 2.78 12.90
C VAL A 146 27.56 2.19 12.48
N LYS A 147 27.70 1.74 11.22
CA LYS A 147 28.94 1.10 10.72
C LYS A 147 30.08 2.06 10.50
N GLN A 148 29.80 3.30 10.15
CA GLN A 148 30.80 4.35 9.88
C GLN A 148 30.99 5.28 11.07
N GLU A 149 30.17 5.15 12.13
CA GLU A 149 30.11 6.05 13.30
C GLU A 149 29.94 7.53 12.90
N ASP A 150 29.26 7.77 11.74
CA ASP A 150 29.04 9.11 11.19
C ASP A 150 27.64 9.65 11.53
N ALA A 151 27.60 10.46 12.58
CA ALA A 151 26.35 11.09 13.05
C ALA A 151 25.74 12.08 12.02
N ARG A 152 26.46 12.52 10.97
CA ARG A 152 25.88 13.39 9.92
C ARG A 152 24.75 12.72 9.15
N GLN A 153 24.69 11.40 9.17
CA GLN A 153 23.58 10.64 8.57
C GLN A 153 22.21 11.05 9.15
N TRP A 154 22.14 11.61 10.36
CA TRP A 154 20.89 12.13 10.92
C TRP A 154 20.22 13.18 10.05
N ILE A 155 20.99 14.01 9.32
CA ILE A 155 20.42 15.01 8.41
C ILE A 155 19.65 14.29 7.29
N TRP A 156 20.28 13.28 6.67
CA TRP A 156 19.61 12.49 5.62
C TRP A 156 18.44 11.66 6.14
N ILE A 157 18.56 11.14 7.36
CA ILE A 157 17.44 10.46 8.06
C ILE A 157 16.28 11.44 8.25
N GLY A 158 16.56 12.69 8.60
CA GLY A 158 15.56 13.75 8.70
C GLY A 158 14.89 14.08 7.36
N VAL A 159 15.68 14.24 6.29
CA VAL A 159 15.16 14.49 4.93
C VAL A 159 14.28 13.32 4.46
N VAL A 160 14.82 12.10 4.46
CA VAL A 160 14.09 10.92 3.97
C VAL A 160 12.91 10.59 4.89
N GLY A 161 13.08 10.72 6.21
CA GLY A 161 12.01 10.53 7.19
C GLY A 161 10.86 11.52 7.02
N GLY A 162 11.18 12.80 6.74
CA GLY A 162 10.18 13.82 6.42
C GLY A 162 9.38 13.48 5.15
N VAL A 163 10.06 13.11 4.07
CA VAL A 163 9.39 12.70 2.83
C VAL A 163 8.58 11.42 3.04
N ALA A 164 9.12 10.44 3.75
CA ALA A 164 8.42 9.20 4.08
C ALA A 164 7.16 9.44 4.95
N PHE A 165 7.22 10.40 5.88
CA PHE A 165 6.06 10.83 6.66
C PHE A 165 4.96 11.41 5.76
N LEU A 166 5.33 12.21 4.75
CA LEU A 166 4.39 12.74 3.76
C LEU A 166 3.78 11.64 2.86
N ASN A 167 4.33 10.43 2.85
CA ASN A 167 3.72 9.26 2.22
C ASN A 167 2.84 8.48 3.22
N LYS A 168 3.36 8.20 4.42
CA LYS A 168 2.64 7.42 5.43
C LYS A 168 3.20 7.67 6.83
N TYR A 169 2.32 7.98 7.78
CA TYR A 169 2.72 8.30 9.16
C TYR A 169 3.40 7.14 9.90
N LEU A 170 3.26 5.90 9.39
CA LEU A 170 3.86 4.70 9.99
C LEU A 170 5.39 4.71 10.02
N VAL A 171 6.06 5.56 9.25
CA VAL A 171 7.52 5.74 9.30
C VAL A 171 8.01 6.12 10.70
N LEU A 172 7.18 6.79 11.50
CA LEU A 172 7.51 7.14 12.88
C LEU A 172 7.75 5.89 13.75
N PHE A 173 7.02 4.79 13.50
CA PHE A 173 7.24 3.52 14.21
C PHE A 173 8.58 2.89 13.84
N LEU A 174 9.00 2.99 12.57
CA LEU A 174 10.33 2.55 12.14
C LEU A 174 11.42 3.34 12.85
N ILE A 175 11.35 4.68 12.78
CA ILE A 175 12.36 5.56 13.40
C ILE A 175 12.41 5.31 14.91
N ALA A 176 11.27 5.26 15.58
CA ALA A 176 11.18 4.97 17.02
C ALA A 176 11.78 3.60 17.37
N GLY A 177 11.46 2.55 16.58
CA GLY A 177 12.01 1.21 16.79
C GLY A 177 13.53 1.16 16.59
N LEU A 178 14.07 1.81 15.55
CA LEU A 178 15.52 1.87 15.30
C LEU A 178 16.25 2.66 16.38
N VAL A 179 15.70 3.80 16.80
CA VAL A 179 16.25 4.59 17.92
C VAL A 179 16.21 3.78 19.22
N PHE A 180 15.09 3.13 19.53
CA PHE A 180 14.97 2.25 20.69
C PHE A 180 16.03 1.14 20.65
N GLY A 181 16.22 0.49 19.50
CA GLY A 181 17.26 -0.53 19.33
C GLY A 181 18.67 0.01 19.60
N LEU A 182 18.98 1.24 19.17
CA LEU A 182 20.29 1.87 19.39
C LEU A 182 20.60 2.13 20.85
N VAL A 183 19.59 2.44 21.68
CA VAL A 183 19.77 2.70 23.13
C VAL A 183 20.49 1.55 23.82
N PHE A 184 20.27 0.31 23.38
CA PHE A 184 20.86 -0.90 23.96
C PHE A 184 22.23 -1.27 23.37
N THR A 185 22.83 -0.40 22.57
CA THR A 185 24.14 -0.63 21.97
C THR A 185 25.16 0.43 22.39
N LYS A 186 26.46 0.20 22.09
CA LYS A 186 27.50 1.21 22.31
C LYS A 186 27.26 2.46 21.44
N GLN A 187 26.64 2.31 20.27
CA GLN A 187 26.35 3.36 19.31
C GLN A 187 25.25 4.33 19.78
N ARG A 188 24.68 4.14 20.97
CA ARG A 188 23.77 5.14 21.60
C ARG A 188 24.36 6.54 21.69
N THR A 189 25.69 6.68 21.68
CA THR A 189 26.38 7.99 21.63
C THR A 189 26.01 8.81 20.41
N LEU A 190 25.63 8.18 19.29
CA LEU A 190 25.14 8.85 18.08
C LEU A 190 23.81 9.61 18.32
N LEU A 191 23.04 9.23 19.36
CA LEU A 191 21.81 9.92 19.74
C LEU A 191 22.06 11.27 20.41
N TRP A 192 23.26 11.52 20.95
CA TRP A 192 23.62 12.78 21.62
C TRP A 192 24.34 13.75 20.69
N SER A 193 24.16 13.61 19.37
CA SER A 193 24.79 14.44 18.37
C SER A 193 23.93 15.67 18.02
N LYS A 194 24.56 16.84 17.81
CA LYS A 194 23.89 18.01 17.21
C LYS A 194 23.22 17.71 15.87
N TYR A 195 23.71 16.72 15.15
CA TYR A 195 23.14 16.30 13.86
C TYR A 195 21.77 15.61 14.01
N LEU A 196 21.47 14.99 15.17
CA LEU A 196 20.12 14.50 15.46
C LEU A 196 19.13 15.68 15.50
N VAL A 197 19.50 16.77 16.20
CA VAL A 197 18.64 17.97 16.28
C VAL A 197 18.46 18.59 14.89
N LEU A 198 19.55 18.73 14.13
CA LEU A 198 19.47 19.24 12.74
C LEU A 198 18.59 18.35 11.85
N GLY A 199 18.74 17.02 11.93
CA GLY A 199 17.90 16.08 11.20
C GLY A 199 16.42 16.19 11.60
N ALA A 200 16.13 16.26 12.90
CA ALA A 200 14.77 16.45 13.40
C ALA A 200 14.14 17.76 12.91
N LEU A 201 14.88 18.88 12.96
CA LEU A 201 14.42 20.17 12.45
C LEU A 201 14.19 20.13 10.92
N THR A 202 15.08 19.47 10.17
CA THR A 202 14.91 19.28 8.72
C THR A 202 13.65 18.47 8.41
N GLY A 203 13.45 17.35 9.12
CA GLY A 203 12.23 16.56 8.99
C GLY A 203 10.97 17.35 9.33
N LEU A 204 10.99 18.10 10.45
CA LEU A 204 9.88 18.93 10.87
C LEU A 204 9.56 20.03 9.83
N LEU A 205 10.57 20.65 9.23
CA LEU A 205 10.38 21.64 8.17
C LEU A 205 9.67 21.01 6.95
N ILE A 206 10.09 19.80 6.55
CA ILE A 206 9.49 19.10 5.40
C ILE A 206 8.03 18.73 5.66
N ILE A 207 7.69 18.29 6.87
CA ILE A 207 6.32 17.86 7.20
C ILE A 207 5.40 19.02 7.59
N SER A 208 5.95 20.22 7.88
CA SER A 208 5.18 21.35 8.41
C SER A 208 3.99 21.78 7.54
N PRO A 209 4.04 21.76 6.17
CA PRO A 209 2.88 22.10 5.36
C PRO A 209 1.72 21.11 5.54
N ASN A 210 2.05 19.81 5.70
CA ASN A 210 1.04 18.79 5.95
C ASN A 210 0.43 18.90 7.36
N LEU A 211 1.26 19.18 8.37
CA LEU A 211 0.77 19.41 9.74
C LEU A 211 -0.16 20.61 9.81
N TYR A 212 0.20 21.71 9.11
CA TYR A 212 -0.66 22.88 8.99
C TYR A 212 -1.97 22.55 8.28
N TRP A 213 -1.91 21.78 7.18
CA TRP A 213 -3.10 21.33 6.47
C TRP A 213 -4.02 20.50 7.38
N GLN A 214 -3.48 19.54 8.12
CA GLN A 214 -4.22 18.70 9.08
C GLN A 214 -4.90 19.58 10.15
N TYR A 215 -4.14 20.56 10.71
CA TYR A 215 -4.68 21.50 11.68
C TYR A 215 -5.82 22.34 11.10
N ALA A 216 -5.64 22.91 9.91
CA ALA A 216 -6.63 23.77 9.26
C ALA A 216 -7.93 23.01 8.90
N HIS A 217 -7.87 21.67 8.72
CA HIS A 217 -9.01 20.83 8.40
C HIS A 217 -9.51 20.00 9.60
N GLY A 218 -9.14 20.35 10.84
CA GLY A 218 -9.65 19.68 12.05
C GLY A 218 -9.11 18.27 12.28
N TRP A 219 -7.91 17.96 11.81
CA TRP A 219 -7.23 16.67 11.97
C TRP A 219 -8.02 15.47 11.41
N PRO A 220 -8.42 15.47 10.13
CA PRO A 220 -9.25 14.41 9.56
C PRO A 220 -8.62 13.02 9.70
N ILE A 221 -7.30 12.91 9.76
CA ILE A 221 -6.62 11.63 10.01
C ILE A 221 -7.02 10.98 11.34
N LEU A 222 -7.28 11.77 12.39
CA LEU A 222 -7.70 11.21 13.69
C LEU A 222 -9.11 10.63 13.61
N PHE A 223 -9.99 11.26 12.82
CA PHE A 223 -11.31 10.70 12.55
C PHE A 223 -11.19 9.37 11.78
N HIS A 224 -10.38 9.35 10.72
CA HIS A 224 -10.14 8.14 9.94
C HIS A 224 -9.59 6.98 10.80
N LEU A 225 -8.62 7.25 11.68
CA LEU A 225 -8.07 6.23 12.61
C LEU A 225 -9.16 5.69 13.54
N GLY A 226 -10.05 6.55 14.05
CA GLY A 226 -11.18 6.11 14.87
C GLY A 226 -12.18 5.22 14.12
N GLU A 227 -12.41 5.49 12.84
CA GLU A 227 -13.26 4.63 12.01
C GLU A 227 -12.57 3.29 11.68
N LEU A 228 -11.28 3.29 11.40
CA LEU A 228 -10.51 2.05 11.20
C LEU A 228 -10.54 1.15 12.45
N GLU A 229 -10.44 1.74 13.65
CA GLU A 229 -10.51 1.00 14.90
C GLU A 229 -11.86 0.28 15.03
N LYS A 230 -12.97 0.96 14.75
CA LYS A 230 -14.33 0.42 14.87
C LYS A 230 -14.68 -0.63 13.82
N THR A 231 -14.17 -0.47 12.58
CA THR A 231 -14.62 -1.26 11.44
C THR A 231 -13.68 -2.39 11.04
N GLN A 232 -12.36 -2.23 11.25
CA GLN A 232 -11.36 -3.17 10.76
C GLN A 232 -10.50 -3.75 11.89
N MET A 233 -9.97 -2.90 12.80
CA MET A 233 -9.07 -3.35 13.86
C MET A 233 -9.80 -4.20 14.91
N VAL A 234 -11.12 -4.06 15.05
CA VAL A 234 -11.95 -4.89 15.94
C VAL A 234 -11.84 -6.38 15.60
N HIS A 235 -11.62 -6.74 14.33
CA HIS A 235 -11.47 -8.12 13.87
C HIS A 235 -10.04 -8.67 14.00
N MET A 236 -9.06 -7.82 14.36
CA MET A 236 -7.66 -8.24 14.49
C MET A 236 -7.42 -8.96 15.81
N THR A 237 -6.87 -10.17 15.73
CA THR A 237 -6.37 -10.94 16.87
C THR A 237 -4.88 -11.18 16.72
N TYR A 238 -4.17 -11.44 17.82
CA TYR A 238 -2.73 -11.78 17.76
C TYR A 238 -2.45 -12.99 16.87
N ARG A 239 -3.34 -14.00 16.89
CA ARG A 239 -3.23 -15.17 16.04
C ARG A 239 -3.34 -14.79 14.56
N HIS A 240 -4.30 -13.94 14.20
CA HIS A 240 -4.46 -13.46 12.83
C HIS A 240 -3.26 -12.62 12.40
N PHE A 241 -2.75 -11.73 13.26
CA PHE A 241 -1.57 -10.92 12.97
C PHE A 241 -0.36 -11.78 12.56
N PHE A 242 -0.02 -12.80 13.35
CA PHE A 242 1.12 -13.68 13.03
C PHE A 242 0.86 -14.60 11.84
N ALA A 243 -0.38 -15.05 11.64
CA ALA A 243 -0.75 -15.79 10.44
C ALA A 243 -0.60 -14.94 9.18
N ASP A 244 -1.14 -13.72 9.19
CA ASP A 244 -1.02 -12.79 8.05
C ASP A 244 0.44 -12.38 7.80
N LEU A 245 1.24 -12.20 8.86
CA LEU A 245 2.68 -11.92 8.73
C LEU A 245 3.42 -13.09 8.07
N PHE A 246 3.05 -14.33 8.42
CA PHE A 246 3.58 -15.52 7.77
C PHE A 246 3.11 -15.61 6.32
N ASP A 247 1.84 -15.39 6.03
CA ASP A 247 1.30 -15.42 4.67
C ASP A 247 1.98 -14.40 3.75
N LEU A 248 2.27 -13.20 4.28
CA LEU A 248 2.97 -12.15 3.53
C LEU A 248 4.43 -12.46 3.20
N ASN A 249 5.12 -13.19 4.07
CA ASN A 249 6.55 -13.50 3.90
C ASN A 249 6.79 -14.98 3.54
N SER A 250 5.80 -15.86 3.66
CA SER A 250 5.93 -17.29 3.45
C SER A 250 7.07 -17.90 4.29
N ILE A 251 7.78 -18.86 3.75
CA ILE A 251 8.95 -19.49 4.39
C ILE A 251 10.08 -18.51 4.70
N SER A 252 10.12 -17.33 4.05
CA SER A 252 11.07 -16.26 4.35
C SER A 252 10.90 -15.72 5.78
N THR A 253 9.73 -15.96 6.42
CA THR A 253 9.52 -15.68 7.86
C THR A 253 10.50 -16.47 8.72
N VAL A 254 10.64 -17.78 8.46
CA VAL A 254 11.59 -18.63 9.19
C VAL A 254 13.03 -18.16 8.97
N PHE A 255 13.35 -17.76 7.72
CA PHE A 255 14.68 -17.27 7.37
C PHE A 255 15.07 -16.00 8.15
N TRP A 256 14.21 -14.97 8.19
CA TRP A 256 14.56 -13.74 8.89
C TRP A 256 14.49 -13.88 10.41
N VAL A 257 13.59 -14.69 10.96
CA VAL A 257 13.54 -14.98 12.40
C VAL A 257 14.81 -15.69 12.86
N ALA A 258 15.25 -16.72 12.12
CA ALA A 258 16.48 -17.43 12.42
C ALA A 258 17.72 -16.52 12.34
N GLY A 259 17.79 -15.65 11.32
CA GLY A 259 18.89 -14.69 11.17
C GLY A 259 18.91 -13.64 12.28
N ALA A 260 17.77 -13.08 12.62
CA ALA A 260 17.63 -12.12 13.72
C ALA A 260 18.03 -12.74 15.08
N GLY A 261 17.55 -13.97 15.35
CA GLY A 261 17.93 -14.73 16.54
C GLY A 261 19.43 -15.02 16.58
N ALA A 262 20.02 -15.36 15.44
CA ALA A 262 21.46 -15.61 15.34
C ALA A 262 22.31 -14.37 15.67
N VAL A 263 21.86 -13.15 15.26
CA VAL A 263 22.53 -11.88 15.61
C VAL A 263 22.43 -11.58 17.11
N LEU A 264 21.27 -11.84 17.71
CA LEU A 264 21.09 -11.63 19.18
C LEU A 264 22.03 -12.52 20.00
N LEU A 265 22.23 -13.75 19.56
CA LEU A 265 23.07 -14.73 20.28
C LEU A 265 24.57 -14.57 20.01
N ASP A 266 24.97 -13.99 18.88
CA ASP A 266 26.39 -13.86 18.51
C ASP A 266 27.04 -12.67 19.20
N LYS A 267 28.12 -12.95 19.94
CA LYS A 267 28.91 -11.91 20.61
C LYS A 267 29.68 -11.02 19.66
N GLN A 268 29.99 -11.51 18.45
CA GLN A 268 30.72 -10.74 17.43
C GLN A 268 29.81 -9.74 16.70
N GLU A 269 28.49 -9.98 16.68
CA GLU A 269 27.50 -9.14 15.98
C GLU A 269 26.82 -8.12 16.91
N LYS A 270 27.40 -7.84 18.10
CA LYS A 270 26.85 -6.85 19.03
C LYS A 270 26.46 -5.51 18.40
N PRO A 271 27.24 -4.92 17.48
CA PRO A 271 26.87 -3.65 16.84
C PRO A 271 25.60 -3.72 16.00
N LEU A 272 25.19 -4.90 15.53
CA LEU A 272 24.01 -5.09 14.67
C LEU A 272 22.77 -5.51 15.48
N ARG A 273 22.88 -5.75 16.78
CA ARG A 273 21.76 -6.20 17.65
C ARG A 273 20.60 -5.21 17.68
N TYR A 274 20.84 -3.93 17.40
CA TYR A 274 19.77 -2.93 17.35
C TYR A 274 18.72 -3.24 16.28
N LEU A 275 19.09 -3.93 15.19
CA LEU A 275 18.12 -4.30 14.13
C LEU A 275 17.07 -5.32 14.62
N PRO A 276 17.45 -6.50 15.18
CA PRO A 276 16.45 -7.41 15.72
C PRO A 276 15.72 -6.84 16.95
N VAL A 277 16.36 -5.99 17.76
CA VAL A 277 15.68 -5.29 18.86
C VAL A 277 14.65 -4.31 18.32
N ALA A 278 14.97 -3.55 17.27
CA ALA A 278 14.03 -2.68 16.57
C ALA A 278 12.85 -3.47 15.99
N ALA A 279 13.11 -4.64 15.37
CA ALA A 279 12.06 -5.53 14.87
C ALA A 279 11.06 -5.91 15.96
N VAL A 280 11.57 -6.35 17.12
CA VAL A 280 10.73 -6.71 18.27
C VAL A 280 9.94 -5.49 18.78
N ALA A 281 10.58 -4.32 18.88
CA ALA A 281 9.91 -3.09 19.33
C ALA A 281 8.79 -2.66 18.39
N ILE A 282 9.03 -2.68 17.06
CA ILE A 282 8.04 -2.33 16.05
C ILE A 282 6.87 -3.32 16.07
N LEU A 283 7.16 -4.63 16.14
CA LEU A 283 6.13 -5.66 16.23
C LEU A 283 5.29 -5.49 17.50
N ALA A 284 5.94 -5.22 18.65
CA ALA A 284 5.24 -4.96 19.91
C ALA A 284 4.31 -3.75 19.82
N LEU A 285 4.77 -2.66 19.20
CA LEU A 285 3.93 -1.48 18.97
C LEU A 285 2.71 -1.80 18.10
N PHE A 286 2.89 -2.55 16.99
CA PHE A 286 1.76 -2.93 16.15
C PHE A 286 0.79 -3.89 16.84
N LEU A 287 1.29 -4.81 17.65
CA LEU A 287 0.43 -5.70 18.44
C LEU A 287 -0.38 -4.93 19.50
N LEU A 288 0.25 -3.98 20.21
CA LEU A 288 -0.40 -3.14 21.21
C LEU A 288 -1.49 -2.23 20.59
N LEU A 289 -1.23 -1.71 19.40
CA LEU A 289 -2.15 -0.82 18.69
C LEU A 289 -3.10 -1.57 17.74
N LYS A 290 -3.14 -2.91 17.78
CA LYS A 290 -3.94 -3.76 16.88
C LYS A 290 -3.73 -3.45 15.40
N GLY A 291 -2.50 -3.06 15.03
CA GLY A 291 -2.12 -2.75 13.65
C GLY A 291 -2.21 -3.98 12.74
N LYS A 292 -2.29 -3.75 11.44
CA LYS A 292 -2.29 -4.81 10.44
C LYS A 292 -0.88 -5.36 10.22
N ALA A 293 -0.74 -6.66 9.97
CA ALA A 293 0.56 -7.34 9.82
C ALA A 293 1.43 -6.76 8.69
N TYR A 294 0.82 -6.31 7.59
CA TYR A 294 1.56 -5.72 6.48
C TYR A 294 2.22 -4.38 6.79
N TYR A 295 1.90 -3.71 7.91
CA TYR A 295 2.61 -2.52 8.36
C TYR A 295 4.08 -2.80 8.70
N PHE A 296 4.38 -4.04 9.12
CA PHE A 296 5.75 -4.46 9.40
C PHE A 296 6.55 -4.85 8.15
N LEU A 297 5.87 -5.07 7.02
CA LEU A 297 6.48 -5.63 5.81
C LEU A 297 7.68 -4.79 5.30
N GLY A 298 7.62 -3.46 5.41
CA GLY A 298 8.72 -2.58 5.01
C GLY A 298 10.05 -2.83 5.74
N PHE A 299 10.03 -3.46 6.93
CA PHE A 299 11.26 -3.79 7.68
C PHE A 299 11.82 -5.17 7.35
N THR A 300 11.01 -6.08 6.82
CA THR A 300 11.46 -7.47 6.55
C THR A 300 12.60 -7.58 5.52
N PRO A 301 12.74 -6.73 4.47
CA PRO A 301 13.90 -6.77 3.58
C PRO A 301 15.23 -6.51 4.30
N VAL A 302 15.21 -5.64 5.32
CA VAL A 302 16.40 -5.36 6.15
C VAL A 302 16.79 -6.62 6.93
N LEU A 303 15.80 -7.33 7.47
CA LEU A 303 16.00 -8.60 8.17
C LEU A 303 16.44 -9.71 7.21
N PHE A 304 15.99 -9.72 5.95
CA PHE A 304 16.50 -10.64 4.92
C PHE A 304 17.98 -10.38 4.63
N ALA A 305 18.38 -9.10 4.49
CA ALA A 305 19.79 -8.75 4.28
C ALA A 305 20.66 -9.17 5.47
N LEU A 306 20.19 -8.90 6.69
CA LEU A 306 20.87 -9.31 7.92
C LEU A 306 21.02 -10.83 8.01
N SER A 307 19.96 -11.56 7.70
CA SER A 307 19.95 -13.02 7.70
C SER A 307 20.88 -13.59 6.65
N GLY A 308 20.82 -13.08 5.42
CA GLY A 308 21.72 -13.47 4.36
C GLY A 308 23.20 -13.31 4.75
N TYR A 309 23.55 -12.16 5.34
CA TYR A 309 24.88 -11.88 5.85
C TYR A 309 25.32 -12.90 6.92
N VAL A 310 24.48 -13.17 7.91
CA VAL A 310 24.80 -14.10 9.02
C VAL A 310 24.90 -15.54 8.53
N PHE A 311 24.02 -15.97 7.65
CA PHE A 311 24.05 -17.31 7.07
C PHE A 311 25.33 -17.50 6.22
N GLU A 312 25.68 -16.54 5.38
CA GLU A 312 26.93 -16.61 4.59
C GLU A 312 28.16 -16.69 5.49
N LYS A 313 28.22 -15.89 6.56
CA LYS A 313 29.35 -15.85 7.50
C LYS A 313 29.51 -17.13 8.32
N ARG A 314 28.39 -17.71 8.79
CA ARG A 314 28.40 -18.87 9.71
C ARG A 314 28.51 -20.21 9.00
N PHE A 315 28.05 -20.32 7.77
CA PHE A 315 28.09 -21.57 7.06
C PHE A 315 29.40 -21.70 6.26
N SER A 316 30.35 -22.41 6.89
CA SER A 316 31.61 -22.81 6.25
C SER A 316 31.36 -23.57 4.94
N PRO A 317 32.41 -23.77 4.09
CA PRO A 317 32.29 -24.59 2.89
C PRO A 317 31.66 -25.98 3.11
N ALA A 318 31.92 -26.58 4.29
CA ALA A 318 31.30 -27.86 4.70
C ALA A 318 29.78 -27.81 4.91
N ARG A 319 29.23 -26.61 5.16
CA ARG A 319 27.77 -26.40 5.38
C ARG A 319 27.09 -25.71 4.20
N ARG A 320 27.71 -25.63 3.03
CA ARG A 320 27.09 -25.04 1.80
C ARG A 320 25.76 -25.68 1.45
N MET A 321 25.60 -26.97 1.73
CA MET A 321 24.34 -27.71 1.52
C MET A 321 23.17 -27.06 2.26
N VAL A 322 23.37 -26.55 3.48
CA VAL A 322 22.30 -25.87 4.25
C VAL A 322 21.86 -24.58 3.55
N ASN A 323 22.81 -23.79 2.99
CA ASN A 323 22.47 -22.60 2.24
C ASN A 323 21.70 -22.91 0.96
N TYR A 324 22.11 -23.95 0.22
CA TYR A 324 21.40 -24.38 -0.99
C TYR A 324 20.01 -24.95 -0.64
N ALA A 325 19.89 -25.70 0.45
CA ALA A 325 18.60 -26.20 0.92
C ALA A 325 17.67 -25.06 1.33
N ALA A 326 18.18 -24.03 2.04
CA ALA A 326 17.40 -22.83 2.39
C ALA A 326 16.94 -22.06 1.15
N GLN A 327 17.81 -21.87 0.16
CA GLN A 327 17.45 -21.25 -1.12
C GLN A 327 16.40 -22.04 -1.85
N ALA A 328 16.60 -23.36 -1.97
CA ALA A 328 15.64 -24.26 -2.63
C ALA A 328 14.27 -24.23 -1.94
N ALA A 329 14.25 -24.21 -0.60
CA ALA A 329 13.01 -24.11 0.16
C ALA A 329 12.31 -22.75 -0.09
N ILE A 330 13.04 -21.63 -0.02
CA ILE A 330 12.48 -20.29 -0.31
C ILE A 330 11.88 -20.28 -1.72
N VAL A 331 12.62 -20.74 -2.73
CA VAL A 331 12.16 -20.75 -4.12
C VAL A 331 10.95 -21.67 -4.29
N LEU A 332 11.01 -22.89 -3.81
CA LEU A 332 9.95 -23.91 -3.99
C LEU A 332 8.63 -23.45 -3.36
N PHE A 333 8.65 -23.07 -2.09
CA PHE A 333 7.44 -22.65 -1.39
C PHE A 333 6.87 -21.33 -1.94
N SER A 334 7.74 -20.41 -2.37
CA SER A 334 7.28 -19.15 -2.94
C SER A 334 6.72 -19.30 -4.36
N LEU A 335 7.24 -20.23 -5.16
CA LEU A 335 6.66 -20.54 -6.48
C LEU A 335 5.23 -21.08 -6.36
N LEU A 336 4.93 -21.83 -5.30
CA LEU A 336 3.57 -22.29 -5.02
C LEU A 336 2.63 -21.14 -4.65
N SER A 337 3.14 -20.10 -3.97
CA SER A 337 2.36 -18.90 -3.60
C SER A 337 2.24 -17.88 -4.74
N LEU A 338 3.04 -18.00 -5.80
CA LEU A 338 3.11 -16.99 -6.88
C LEU A 338 1.75 -16.74 -7.55
N PRO A 339 0.93 -17.78 -7.90
CA PRO A 339 -0.40 -17.56 -8.48
C PRO A 339 -1.39 -16.89 -7.53
N LEU A 340 -1.15 -16.97 -6.21
CA LEU A 340 -1.96 -16.34 -5.17
C LEU A 340 -1.50 -14.89 -4.85
N SER A 341 -0.42 -14.45 -5.50
CA SER A 341 0.23 -13.16 -5.19
C SER A 341 0.45 -12.27 -6.41
N LEU A 342 0.37 -12.82 -7.61
CA LEU A 342 0.44 -12.10 -8.89
C LEU A 342 -0.76 -12.45 -9.78
N PRO A 343 -1.25 -11.52 -10.59
CA PRO A 343 -2.36 -11.76 -11.51
C PRO A 343 -1.92 -12.57 -12.73
N VAL A 344 -1.66 -13.87 -12.53
CA VAL A 344 -1.20 -14.82 -13.58
C VAL A 344 -2.27 -15.84 -14.01
N LEU A 345 -3.35 -15.98 -13.23
CA LEU A 345 -4.46 -16.89 -13.50
C LEU A 345 -5.75 -16.10 -13.77
N SER A 346 -6.69 -16.68 -14.54
CA SER A 346 -8.07 -16.17 -14.55
C SER A 346 -8.72 -16.36 -13.16
N PHE A 347 -9.74 -15.59 -12.83
CA PHE A 347 -10.38 -15.62 -11.50
C PHE A 347 -10.94 -17.02 -11.17
N ASP A 348 -11.52 -17.75 -12.14
CA ASP A 348 -12.00 -19.12 -11.93
C ASP A 348 -10.86 -20.07 -11.58
N ARG A 349 -9.73 -19.99 -12.32
CA ARG A 349 -8.55 -20.81 -12.06
C ARG A 349 -7.89 -20.43 -10.74
N LEU A 350 -7.86 -19.15 -10.40
CA LEU A 350 -7.35 -18.65 -9.13
C LEU A 350 -8.16 -19.20 -7.96
N SER A 351 -9.50 -19.12 -8.03
CA SER A 351 -10.39 -19.67 -7.00
C SER A 351 -10.22 -21.18 -6.83
N ALA A 352 -10.16 -21.92 -7.94
CA ALA A 352 -9.91 -23.36 -7.90
C ALA A 352 -8.53 -23.71 -7.32
N TYR A 353 -7.49 -22.94 -7.66
CA TYR A 353 -6.14 -23.11 -7.12
C TYR A 353 -6.10 -22.79 -5.63
N ALA A 354 -6.72 -21.68 -5.20
CA ALA A 354 -6.82 -21.30 -3.80
C ALA A 354 -7.52 -22.37 -2.95
N ALA A 355 -8.64 -22.90 -3.43
CA ALA A 355 -9.36 -23.99 -2.76
C ALA A 355 -8.52 -25.28 -2.66
N LYS A 356 -7.78 -25.63 -3.72
CA LYS A 356 -6.92 -26.83 -3.74
C LYS A 356 -5.71 -26.72 -2.80
N THR A 357 -5.21 -25.49 -2.59
CA THR A 357 -3.99 -25.23 -1.82
C THR A 357 -4.27 -24.67 -0.41
N GLU A 358 -5.53 -24.59 -0.04
CA GLU A 358 -5.95 -24.06 1.27
C GLU A 358 -5.29 -24.84 2.42
N GLY A 359 -4.74 -24.10 3.38
CA GLY A 359 -4.15 -24.64 4.59
C GLY A 359 -2.67 -25.03 4.49
N TRP A 360 -2.09 -25.12 3.28
CA TRP A 360 -0.68 -25.49 3.11
C TRP A 360 0.16 -24.52 2.24
N VAL A 361 -0.50 -23.69 1.42
CA VAL A 361 0.17 -22.59 0.71
C VAL A 361 -0.24 -21.24 1.31
N PRO A 362 0.71 -20.37 1.67
CA PRO A 362 0.40 -19.02 2.15
C PRO A 362 -0.46 -18.23 1.15
N TYR A 363 -1.56 -17.65 1.64
CA TYR A 363 -2.47 -16.86 0.81
C TYR A 363 -2.81 -15.54 1.49
N PRO A 364 -2.00 -14.47 1.29
CA PRO A 364 -2.24 -13.17 1.87
C PRO A 364 -3.63 -12.61 1.50
N PHE A 365 -4.25 -11.92 2.46
CA PHE A 365 -5.56 -11.29 2.29
C PHE A 365 -6.72 -12.22 1.90
N SER A 366 -6.57 -13.55 2.09
CA SER A 366 -7.67 -14.52 1.91
C SER A 366 -8.79 -14.29 2.92
N ARG A 367 -8.47 -13.77 4.10
CA ARG A 367 -9.42 -13.23 5.07
C ARG A 367 -9.61 -11.75 4.76
N TRP A 368 -10.87 -11.38 4.47
CA TRP A 368 -11.22 -10.00 4.15
C TRP A 368 -11.39 -9.14 5.41
N GLU A 369 -11.61 -7.86 5.23
CA GLU A 369 -11.84 -6.89 6.31
C GLU A 369 -13.14 -7.16 7.10
N ASP A 370 -14.07 -7.94 6.55
CA ASP A 370 -15.24 -8.48 7.24
C ASP A 370 -14.93 -9.62 8.22
N GLY A 371 -13.66 -10.01 8.32
CA GLY A 371 -13.18 -11.10 9.17
C GLY A 371 -13.42 -12.51 8.61
N LYS A 372 -14.00 -12.65 7.42
CA LYS A 372 -14.32 -13.94 6.80
C LYS A 372 -13.33 -14.31 5.70
N LYS A 373 -13.19 -15.61 5.43
CA LYS A 373 -12.49 -16.12 4.24
C LYS A 373 -13.45 -16.13 3.05
N HIS A 374 -12.91 -15.78 1.89
CA HIS A 374 -13.63 -15.76 0.61
C HIS A 374 -12.91 -16.61 -0.44
N ALA A 375 -13.55 -16.81 -1.60
CA ALA A 375 -13.04 -17.68 -2.68
C ALA A 375 -11.71 -17.17 -3.27
N ILE A 376 -11.50 -15.86 -3.27
CA ILE A 376 -10.24 -15.22 -3.67
C ILE A 376 -9.84 -14.15 -2.63
N SER A 377 -8.58 -13.69 -2.67
CA SER A 377 -8.11 -12.64 -1.78
C SER A 377 -8.87 -11.34 -2.01
N GLN A 378 -9.02 -10.53 -0.95
CA GLN A 378 -9.66 -9.22 -1.04
C GLN A 378 -8.98 -8.33 -2.08
N VAL A 379 -7.63 -8.35 -2.11
CA VAL A 379 -6.85 -7.56 -3.06
C VAL A 379 -7.27 -7.85 -4.51
N PHE A 380 -7.41 -9.11 -4.87
CA PHE A 380 -7.80 -9.46 -6.25
C PHE A 380 -9.30 -9.23 -6.51
N SER A 381 -10.13 -9.37 -5.49
CA SER A 381 -11.56 -9.05 -5.58
C SER A 381 -11.81 -7.54 -5.78
N ASP A 382 -10.91 -6.70 -5.29
CA ASP A 382 -10.90 -5.25 -5.52
C ASP A 382 -10.28 -4.87 -6.90
N MET A 383 -9.85 -5.85 -7.72
CA MET A 383 -9.23 -5.66 -9.04
C MET A 383 -10.08 -6.21 -10.20
N THR A 384 -11.38 -6.29 -10.04
CA THR A 384 -12.31 -6.78 -11.08
C THR A 384 -13.68 -6.18 -10.90
N GLY A 385 -14.49 -6.14 -11.97
CA GLY A 385 -15.88 -5.67 -11.97
C GLY A 385 -16.05 -4.17 -12.19
N TRP A 386 -14.97 -3.40 -12.24
CA TRP A 386 -15.02 -1.95 -12.46
C TRP A 386 -15.42 -1.60 -13.89
N ASP A 387 -14.93 -2.33 -14.90
CA ASP A 387 -15.26 -2.10 -16.31
C ASP A 387 -16.74 -2.45 -16.59
N GLU A 388 -17.25 -3.53 -15.97
CA GLU A 388 -18.67 -3.88 -16.01
C GLU A 388 -19.54 -2.76 -15.41
N LEU A 389 -19.18 -2.28 -14.20
CA LEU A 389 -19.87 -1.17 -13.55
C LEU A 389 -19.91 0.09 -14.45
N VAL A 390 -18.75 0.48 -14.99
CA VAL A 390 -18.65 1.66 -15.87
C VAL A 390 -19.42 1.46 -17.16
N GLY A 391 -19.46 0.23 -17.69
CA GLY A 391 -20.31 -0.13 -18.84
C GLY A 391 -21.80 0.09 -18.57
N LEU A 392 -22.29 -0.26 -17.37
CA LEU A 392 -23.67 0.01 -16.95
C LEU A 392 -23.93 1.51 -16.79
N VAL A 393 -22.98 2.27 -16.23
CA VAL A 393 -23.06 3.73 -16.12
C VAL A 393 -23.12 4.37 -17.52
N HIS A 394 -22.31 3.91 -18.46
CA HIS A 394 -22.35 4.38 -19.85
C HIS A 394 -23.70 4.05 -20.51
N LYS A 395 -24.24 2.85 -20.29
CA LYS A 395 -25.57 2.46 -20.77
C LYS A 395 -26.66 3.38 -20.21
N ALA A 396 -26.59 3.74 -18.93
CA ALA A 396 -27.50 4.71 -18.32
C ALA A 396 -27.36 6.10 -18.97
N TYR A 397 -26.14 6.57 -19.15
CA TYR A 397 -25.81 7.86 -19.74
C TYR A 397 -26.36 8.01 -21.18
N LEU A 398 -26.30 6.96 -21.98
CA LEU A 398 -26.85 6.94 -23.33
C LEU A 398 -28.39 7.01 -23.39
N GLN A 399 -29.09 6.60 -22.31
CA GLN A 399 -30.56 6.71 -22.22
C GLN A 399 -31.04 8.14 -21.90
N ILE A 400 -30.12 9.03 -21.48
CA ILE A 400 -30.43 10.44 -21.26
C ILE A 400 -30.47 11.17 -22.61
N PRO A 401 -31.48 12.05 -22.86
CA PRO A 401 -31.50 12.90 -24.04
C PRO A 401 -30.21 13.69 -24.18
N GLU A 402 -29.69 13.81 -25.41
CA GLU A 402 -28.38 14.43 -25.67
C GLU A 402 -28.26 15.85 -25.09
N ALA A 403 -29.31 16.62 -25.15
CA ALA A 403 -29.38 17.98 -24.61
C ALA A 403 -29.16 18.03 -23.07
N GLU A 404 -29.54 16.96 -22.35
CA GLU A 404 -29.48 16.87 -20.89
C GLU A 404 -28.21 16.15 -20.41
N ARG A 405 -27.47 15.45 -21.27
CA ARG A 405 -26.29 14.67 -20.89
C ARG A 405 -25.19 15.52 -20.24
N LYS A 406 -24.99 16.76 -20.72
CA LYS A 406 -23.95 17.66 -20.17
C LYS A 406 -24.21 18.09 -18.72
N THR A 407 -25.45 18.08 -18.29
CA THR A 407 -25.87 18.47 -16.94
C THR A 407 -26.14 17.27 -16.02
N CYS A 408 -26.10 16.04 -16.58
CA CYS A 408 -26.29 14.82 -15.83
C CYS A 408 -25.25 14.70 -14.70
N THR A 409 -25.71 14.31 -13.53
CA THR A 409 -24.84 13.98 -12.39
C THR A 409 -24.70 12.46 -12.26
N ILE A 410 -23.48 11.96 -12.05
CA ILE A 410 -23.22 10.59 -11.61
C ILE A 410 -22.91 10.64 -10.13
N TYR A 411 -23.71 9.98 -9.31
CA TYR A 411 -23.55 9.97 -7.85
C TYR A 411 -23.32 8.55 -7.35
N ALA A 412 -22.19 8.34 -6.69
CA ALA A 412 -21.74 7.06 -6.16
C ALA A 412 -21.77 7.06 -4.64
N GLU A 413 -22.37 6.06 -4.03
CA GLU A 413 -22.46 5.95 -2.57
C GLU A 413 -21.85 4.62 -2.10
N ARG A 414 -21.44 4.53 -0.83
CA ARG A 414 -20.88 3.36 -0.14
C ARG A 414 -19.44 2.97 -0.45
N ASN A 415 -18.94 3.18 -1.67
CA ASN A 415 -17.56 2.82 -2.02
C ASN A 415 -16.96 3.88 -2.93
N TYR A 416 -15.83 4.48 -2.52
CA TYR A 416 -15.10 5.45 -3.33
C TYR A 416 -14.57 4.85 -4.64
N GLY A 417 -14.40 3.52 -4.71
CA GLY A 417 -13.98 2.82 -5.91
C GLY A 417 -14.95 2.99 -7.08
N TYR A 418 -16.26 3.18 -6.82
CA TYR A 418 -17.24 3.46 -7.88
C TYR A 418 -16.93 4.77 -8.60
N ALA A 419 -16.75 5.86 -7.83
CA ALA A 419 -16.35 7.14 -8.40
C ALA A 419 -14.98 7.03 -9.07
N GLY A 420 -14.03 6.35 -8.42
CA GLY A 420 -12.70 6.10 -8.96
C GLY A 420 -12.73 5.40 -10.31
N ALA A 421 -13.55 4.37 -10.46
CA ALA A 421 -13.70 3.64 -11.71
C ALA A 421 -14.32 4.51 -12.83
N VAL A 422 -15.35 5.31 -12.51
CA VAL A 422 -15.94 6.24 -13.47
C VAL A 422 -14.93 7.28 -13.91
N HIS A 423 -14.13 7.87 -13.00
CA HIS A 423 -13.08 8.83 -13.33
C HIS A 423 -11.99 8.21 -14.22
N PHE A 424 -11.59 6.96 -13.98
CA PHE A 424 -10.52 6.33 -14.74
C PHE A 424 -11.01 5.69 -16.04
N TYR A 425 -11.92 4.72 -15.95
CA TYR A 425 -12.40 3.95 -17.09
C TYR A 425 -13.49 4.68 -17.88
N GLY A 426 -14.24 5.60 -17.25
CA GLY A 426 -15.30 6.37 -17.92
C GLY A 426 -14.79 7.39 -18.93
N LYS A 427 -13.51 7.81 -18.85
CA LYS A 427 -12.91 8.76 -19.82
C LYS A 427 -12.98 8.23 -21.26
N LYS A 428 -12.84 6.92 -21.49
CA LYS A 428 -12.98 6.31 -22.83
C LYS A 428 -14.39 6.46 -23.42
N TYR A 429 -15.40 6.73 -22.58
CA TYR A 429 -16.79 6.91 -22.96
C TYR A 429 -17.26 8.37 -22.89
N GLY A 430 -16.37 9.30 -22.54
CA GLY A 430 -16.72 10.71 -22.35
C GLY A 430 -17.68 10.96 -21.19
N LEU A 431 -17.70 10.09 -20.18
CA LEU A 431 -18.56 10.26 -18.99
C LEU A 431 -18.07 11.45 -18.15
N PRO A 432 -19.00 12.22 -17.54
CA PRO A 432 -18.66 13.18 -16.51
C PRO A 432 -18.09 12.48 -15.28
N ASP A 433 -17.34 13.24 -14.47
CA ASP A 433 -16.78 12.71 -13.23
C ASP A 433 -17.89 12.42 -12.22
N ALA A 434 -17.77 11.29 -11.51
CA ALA A 434 -18.73 10.90 -10.50
C ALA A 434 -18.49 11.63 -9.17
N ILE A 435 -19.55 11.96 -8.47
CA ILE A 435 -19.54 12.56 -7.15
C ILE A 435 -19.68 11.48 -6.08
N THR A 436 -18.90 11.57 -5.02
CA THR A 436 -19.09 10.80 -3.78
C THR A 436 -18.59 11.61 -2.58
N PHE A 437 -19.14 11.34 -1.40
CA PHE A 437 -18.69 11.94 -0.13
C PHE A 437 -17.81 10.99 0.69
N LEU A 438 -17.00 10.18 0.00
CA LEU A 438 -16.11 9.22 0.64
C LEU A 438 -14.64 9.60 0.40
N ASP A 439 -13.83 9.50 1.46
CA ASP A 439 -12.40 9.80 1.42
C ASP A 439 -12.10 11.23 0.85
N ALA A 440 -11.05 11.37 0.05
CA ALA A 440 -10.64 12.64 -0.55
C ALA A 440 -11.71 13.26 -1.45
N TYR A 441 -12.59 12.47 -2.05
CA TYR A 441 -13.68 12.97 -2.89
C TYR A 441 -14.63 13.92 -2.16
N THR A 442 -14.78 13.79 -0.84
CA THR A 442 -15.57 14.72 -0.01
C THR A 442 -15.09 16.16 -0.15
N LEU A 443 -13.78 16.36 -0.28
CA LEU A 443 -13.17 17.69 -0.44
C LEU A 443 -13.42 18.27 -1.84
N TRP A 444 -13.63 17.41 -2.84
CA TRP A 444 -13.78 17.80 -4.25
C TRP A 444 -15.23 17.85 -4.70
N ALA A 445 -16.14 17.23 -3.94
CA ALA A 445 -17.55 17.22 -4.24
C ALA A 445 -18.08 18.67 -4.30
N PRO A 446 -18.89 19.04 -5.32
CA PRO A 446 -19.49 20.36 -5.42
C PRO A 446 -20.51 20.58 -4.27
N ASP A 447 -20.76 21.85 -3.91
CA ASP A 447 -21.75 22.18 -2.87
C ASP A 447 -23.18 22.07 -3.38
N THR A 448 -23.37 22.10 -4.69
CA THR A 448 -24.67 21.97 -5.36
C THR A 448 -24.53 21.15 -6.63
N ILE A 449 -25.62 20.50 -7.06
CA ILE A 449 -25.70 19.79 -8.34
C ILE A 449 -26.80 20.42 -9.21
N PRO A 450 -26.74 20.27 -10.54
CA PRO A 450 -27.83 20.68 -11.42
C PRO A 450 -29.16 19.97 -11.10
N ASN A 451 -30.27 20.64 -11.34
CA ASN A 451 -31.57 19.99 -11.32
C ASN A 451 -31.81 19.25 -12.65
N ALA A 452 -31.15 18.09 -12.79
CA ALA A 452 -30.99 17.33 -14.02
C ALA A 452 -31.05 15.82 -13.73
N PRO A 453 -31.09 14.95 -14.75
CA PRO A 453 -31.03 13.50 -14.55
C PRO A 453 -29.83 13.07 -13.72
N LEU A 454 -30.04 12.06 -12.88
CA LEU A 454 -29.04 11.48 -12.00
C LEU A 454 -28.82 10.01 -12.34
N ILE A 455 -27.55 9.62 -12.53
CA ILE A 455 -27.16 8.22 -12.53
C ILE A 455 -26.67 7.89 -11.12
N TYR A 456 -27.34 6.95 -10.47
CA TYR A 456 -27.09 6.57 -9.08
C TYR A 456 -26.48 5.17 -8.99
N ILE A 457 -25.38 5.04 -8.28
CA ILE A 457 -24.66 3.78 -8.09
C ILE A 457 -24.83 3.35 -6.63
N HIS A 458 -25.68 2.34 -6.41
CA HIS A 458 -26.00 1.82 -5.09
C HIS A 458 -26.64 0.42 -5.17
N TYR A 459 -26.86 -0.25 -4.04
CA TYR A 459 -27.55 -1.55 -3.99
C TYR A 459 -29.07 -1.43 -4.07
N ASP A 460 -29.62 -0.33 -3.63
CA ASP A 460 -31.07 -0.06 -3.62
C ASP A 460 -31.36 1.39 -4.00
N ILE A 461 -32.63 1.67 -4.23
CA ILE A 461 -33.19 2.95 -4.70
C ILE A 461 -33.94 3.69 -3.60
N ALA A 462 -33.90 3.22 -2.37
CA ALA A 462 -34.71 3.76 -1.28
C ALA A 462 -34.55 5.28 -1.12
N GLY A 463 -35.67 6.01 -1.05
CA GLY A 463 -35.73 7.45 -0.86
C GLY A 463 -35.56 8.29 -2.13
N LEU A 464 -35.20 7.71 -3.28
CA LEU A 464 -35.07 8.47 -4.53
C LEU A 464 -36.40 8.84 -5.16
N ASP A 465 -37.48 8.14 -4.84
CA ASP A 465 -38.85 8.44 -5.22
C ASP A 465 -39.35 9.80 -4.68
N GLN A 466 -38.76 10.26 -3.57
CA GLN A 466 -39.01 11.59 -3.03
C GLN A 466 -38.32 12.70 -3.84
N LEU A 467 -37.21 12.37 -4.54
CA LEU A 467 -36.35 13.31 -5.25
C LEU A 467 -36.58 13.31 -6.76
N PHE A 468 -37.13 12.24 -7.33
CA PHE A 468 -37.38 12.06 -8.76
C PHE A 468 -38.77 11.49 -9.02
N ASP A 469 -39.35 11.83 -10.19
CA ASP A 469 -40.64 11.25 -10.60
C ASP A 469 -40.49 9.87 -11.24
N ALA A 470 -39.32 9.57 -11.81
CA ALA A 470 -39.05 8.30 -12.45
C ALA A 470 -37.61 7.85 -12.19
N CYS A 471 -37.46 6.68 -11.58
CA CYS A 471 -36.20 5.99 -11.43
C CYS A 471 -36.32 4.55 -11.93
N SER A 472 -35.37 4.09 -12.71
CA SER A 472 -35.33 2.73 -13.25
C SER A 472 -33.94 2.08 -13.04
N THR A 473 -33.93 0.77 -12.83
CA THR A 473 -32.70 -0.02 -12.80
C THR A 473 -32.19 -0.24 -14.22
N VAL A 474 -30.96 0.16 -14.50
CA VAL A 474 -30.30 -0.04 -15.80
C VAL A 474 -29.61 -1.40 -15.86
N GLY A 475 -29.07 -1.85 -14.74
CA GLY A 475 -28.44 -3.15 -14.58
C GLY A 475 -27.79 -3.33 -13.21
N GLU A 476 -27.25 -4.52 -13.01
CA GLU A 476 -26.57 -4.96 -11.79
C GLU A 476 -25.22 -5.56 -12.19
N VAL A 477 -24.17 -5.39 -11.39
CA VAL A 477 -22.88 -6.05 -11.61
C VAL A 477 -22.99 -7.51 -11.19
N GLU A 478 -22.82 -8.40 -12.16
CA GLU A 478 -23.02 -9.84 -12.00
C GLU A 478 -21.71 -10.60 -11.69
N ASN A 479 -20.54 -9.98 -11.92
CA ASN A 479 -19.23 -10.59 -11.72
C ASN A 479 -19.13 -11.26 -10.33
N PRO A 480 -19.00 -12.61 -10.25
CA PRO A 480 -19.06 -13.34 -8.97
C PRO A 480 -17.85 -13.09 -8.07
N PHE A 481 -16.75 -12.59 -8.62
CA PHE A 481 -15.50 -12.30 -7.91
C PHE A 481 -15.36 -10.86 -7.50
N PHE A 482 -16.25 -9.97 -7.96
CA PHE A 482 -16.24 -8.57 -7.57
C PHE A 482 -16.64 -8.44 -6.09
N ARG A 483 -15.87 -7.65 -5.34
CA ARG A 483 -16.16 -7.40 -3.92
C ARG A 483 -17.54 -6.78 -3.71
N GLU A 484 -17.93 -5.89 -4.61
CA GLU A 484 -19.20 -5.16 -4.59
C GLU A 484 -20.24 -5.81 -5.51
N LYS A 485 -20.22 -7.13 -5.65
CA LYS A 485 -21.23 -7.88 -6.42
C LYS A 485 -22.63 -7.49 -6.01
N GLY A 486 -23.50 -7.34 -6.98
CA GLY A 486 -24.89 -6.96 -6.77
C GLY A 486 -25.14 -5.46 -6.67
N VAL A 487 -24.08 -4.64 -6.82
CA VAL A 487 -24.26 -3.19 -6.96
C VAL A 487 -25.00 -2.89 -8.26
N LYS A 488 -25.94 -1.96 -8.18
CA LYS A 488 -26.83 -1.58 -9.29
C LYS A 488 -26.52 -0.17 -9.77
N VAL A 489 -26.85 0.06 -11.04
CA VAL A 489 -26.87 1.38 -11.64
C VAL A 489 -28.32 1.75 -11.94
N PHE A 490 -28.76 2.88 -11.39
CA PHE A 490 -30.08 3.43 -11.58
C PHE A 490 -30.01 4.71 -12.40
N LEU A 491 -31.00 4.91 -13.27
CA LEU A 491 -31.22 6.17 -13.96
C LEU A 491 -32.47 6.84 -13.37
N CYS A 492 -32.29 8.01 -12.78
CA CYS A 492 -33.36 8.83 -12.21
C CYS A 492 -33.55 10.08 -13.06
N GLN A 493 -34.77 10.32 -13.51
CA GLN A 493 -35.18 11.39 -14.41
C GLN A 493 -36.28 12.24 -13.78
N LYS A 494 -36.51 13.43 -14.35
CA LYS A 494 -37.52 14.40 -13.86
C LYS A 494 -37.29 14.72 -12.38
N PRO A 495 -36.16 15.40 -12.08
CA PRO A 495 -35.83 15.79 -10.71
C PRO A 495 -36.87 16.74 -10.14
N LYS A 496 -37.23 16.55 -8.87
CA LYS A 496 -38.07 17.44 -8.08
C LYS A 496 -37.24 18.57 -7.48
N ALA A 497 -37.86 19.69 -7.12
CA ALA A 497 -37.17 20.84 -6.52
C ALA A 497 -36.43 20.48 -5.23
N LEU A 498 -36.88 19.47 -4.50
CA LEU A 498 -36.26 18.97 -3.26
C LEU A 498 -34.85 18.40 -3.47
N LEU A 499 -34.49 17.94 -4.66
CA LEU A 499 -33.18 17.34 -4.94
C LEU A 499 -32.01 18.26 -4.56
N GLN A 500 -32.10 19.53 -4.96
CA GLN A 500 -31.01 20.48 -4.70
C GLN A 500 -30.86 20.80 -3.22
N GLU A 501 -31.97 20.89 -2.49
CA GLU A 501 -31.97 21.17 -1.05
C GLU A 501 -31.36 19.99 -0.27
N VAL A 502 -31.82 18.77 -0.55
CA VAL A 502 -31.29 17.54 0.08
C VAL A 502 -29.83 17.35 -0.22
N TYR A 503 -29.39 17.55 -1.49
CA TYR A 503 -28.00 17.44 -1.83
C TYR A 503 -27.13 18.49 -1.12
N LYS A 504 -27.57 19.75 -1.10
CA LYS A 504 -26.86 20.85 -0.42
C LYS A 504 -26.72 20.58 1.08
N GLN A 505 -27.77 20.09 1.72
CA GLN A 505 -27.72 19.71 3.13
C GLN A 505 -26.72 18.57 3.35
N LYS A 506 -26.79 17.50 2.54
CA LYS A 506 -25.85 16.37 2.62
C LYS A 506 -24.41 16.81 2.39
N ALA A 507 -24.16 17.65 1.38
CA ALA A 507 -22.83 18.16 1.11
C ALA A 507 -22.26 18.97 2.28
N ALA A 508 -23.09 19.80 2.91
CA ALA A 508 -22.70 20.58 4.09
C ALA A 508 -22.41 19.67 5.30
N GLU A 509 -23.22 18.65 5.54
CA GLU A 509 -23.04 17.69 6.63
C GLU A 509 -21.76 16.89 6.47
N GLU A 510 -21.52 16.30 5.29
CA GLU A 510 -20.34 15.46 5.00
C GLU A 510 -19.03 16.27 5.04
N LYS A 511 -19.03 17.46 4.45
CA LYS A 511 -17.85 18.34 4.51
C LYS A 511 -17.57 18.85 5.93
N ASN A 512 -18.62 19.06 6.74
CA ASN A 512 -18.48 19.47 8.13
C ASN A 512 -17.90 18.37 9.04
N ILE A 513 -17.93 17.09 8.65
CA ILE A 513 -17.29 16.01 9.40
C ILE A 513 -15.79 16.32 9.56
N TYR A 514 -15.16 16.88 8.53
CA TYR A 514 -13.76 17.28 8.55
C TYR A 514 -13.52 18.70 9.12
N ALA A 515 -14.57 19.54 9.25
CA ALA A 515 -14.44 20.91 9.77
C ALA A 515 -14.77 21.05 11.27
N ARG A 516 -15.70 20.24 11.81
CA ARG A 516 -16.29 20.47 13.14
C ARG A 516 -15.51 19.93 14.35
N LYS A 517 -14.54 19.03 14.19
CA LYS A 517 -13.84 18.43 15.34
C LYS A 517 -12.57 19.15 15.80
N GLY A 518 -12.21 20.26 15.17
CA GLY A 518 -11.12 21.12 15.62
C GLY A 518 -11.48 22.11 16.76
N GLY A 519 -12.71 22.12 17.23
CA GLY A 519 -13.21 23.19 18.13
C GLY A 519 -13.90 22.78 19.42
N LYS A 520 -13.85 21.52 19.84
CA LYS A 520 -14.33 21.10 21.17
C LYS A 520 -13.43 20.01 21.73
N GLY A 521 -12.42 20.39 22.46
CA GLY A 521 -11.64 19.60 23.38
C GLY A 521 -11.17 20.50 24.48
#